data_51a15320c2bab7a433138d3cc73c899b
#
_entry.id   51a15320c2bab7a433138d3cc73c899b
#
_cell.length_a   1.000
_cell.length_b   1.000
_cell.length_c   1.000
_cell.angle_alpha   90.00
_cell.angle_beta   90.00
_cell.angle_gamma   90.00
#
_symmetry.space_group_name_H-M   'P 1'
#
loop_
_entity.id
_entity.type
_entity.pdbx_description
1 polymer ?
#
loop_
_entity_poly.entity_id
_entity_poly.type
_entity_poly.pdbx_seq_one_letter_code
_entity_poly.pdbx_strand_id
1 'polypeptide(L)'
;MMIDIPDDKLVAGVDEVGRGPLVGDVVTAAVILDPANPIAGLNDSKKLSEKKRLALFDEIKEKALAWAIGRASPEEIDELNILHATMLAMQRAVAELKVTPELVFIDGNRCPALPMEARAVVKGDSLVAAISAASILAKVTRDGEMTELDSRHPEYGFARHKGYPTAEHLAILAERGPLPEYRKSFKPVRRALGIE
;
A
#
# COMPACT_ATOMS: atom_id res chain seq x y z
N MET A 1 20.18 -9.40 -0.84
CA MET A 1 21.03 -8.95 0.27
C MET A 1 20.29 -7.88 1.06
N MET A 2 20.11 -8.10 2.36
CA MET A 2 19.45 -7.12 3.21
C MET A 2 20.38 -5.95 3.55
N ILE A 3 19.79 -4.77 3.72
CA ILE A 3 20.51 -3.57 4.14
C ILE A 3 20.72 -3.62 5.66
N ASP A 4 21.87 -3.17 6.12
CA ASP A 4 22.16 -3.06 7.54
C ASP A 4 21.24 -2.05 8.21
N ILE A 5 20.63 -2.49 9.31
CA ILE A 5 19.71 -1.67 10.09
C ILE A 5 20.34 -1.44 11.46
N PRO A 6 20.35 -0.20 11.97
CA PRO A 6 20.90 0.07 13.30
C PRO A 6 20.19 -0.75 14.38
N ASP A 7 20.97 -1.49 15.17
CA ASP A 7 20.44 -2.32 16.26
C ASP A 7 19.99 -1.49 17.48
N ASP A 8 20.48 -0.27 17.59
CA ASP A 8 20.28 0.61 18.73
C ASP A 8 19.07 1.57 18.55
N LYS A 9 18.33 1.42 17.45
CA LYS A 9 17.21 2.31 17.13
C LYS A 9 15.93 1.54 16.84
N LEU A 10 14.80 2.17 17.16
CA LEU A 10 13.49 1.71 16.70
C LEU A 10 13.33 2.11 15.23
N VAL A 11 13.22 1.14 14.36
CA VAL A 11 13.16 1.33 12.90
C VAL A 11 11.84 0.85 12.37
N ALA A 12 11.16 1.72 11.61
CA ALA A 12 9.96 1.36 10.87
C ALA A 12 10.29 1.17 9.37
N GLY A 13 9.58 0.25 8.74
CA GLY A 13 9.54 0.12 7.29
C GLY A 13 8.18 0.56 6.77
N VAL A 14 8.14 1.22 5.62
CA VAL A 14 6.92 1.73 5.01
C VAL A 14 6.88 1.38 3.53
N ASP A 15 5.72 0.92 3.07
CA ASP A 15 5.49 0.64 1.65
C ASP A 15 4.04 0.97 1.30
N GLU A 16 3.75 1.05 0.00
CA GLU A 16 2.41 1.34 -0.51
C GLU A 16 1.96 0.31 -1.53
N VAL A 17 0.65 0.29 -1.77
CA VAL A 17 -0.01 -0.45 -2.84
C VAL A 17 -1.14 0.39 -3.40
N GLY A 18 -1.46 0.19 -4.66
CA GLY A 18 -2.63 0.82 -5.24
C GLY A 18 -2.40 2.20 -5.83
N ARG A 19 -1.19 2.50 -6.33
CA ARG A 19 -0.93 3.74 -7.06
C ARG A 19 -1.50 3.71 -8.47
N GLY A 20 -1.39 2.58 -9.16
CA GLY A 20 -1.82 2.43 -10.55
C GLY A 20 -3.30 2.16 -10.81
N PRO A 21 -4.06 1.59 -9.88
CA PRO A 21 -5.50 1.36 -10.08
C PRO A 21 -6.29 2.62 -10.36
N LEU A 22 -7.42 2.45 -11.04
CA LEU A 22 -8.34 3.55 -11.39
C LEU A 22 -9.35 3.85 -10.29
N VAL A 23 -9.39 3.02 -9.24
CA VAL A 23 -10.46 2.99 -8.25
C VAL A 23 -9.89 2.70 -6.86
N GLY A 24 -10.54 3.24 -5.85
CA GLY A 24 -10.22 2.98 -4.45
C GLY A 24 -9.06 3.79 -3.92
N ASP A 25 -8.78 3.56 -2.65
CA ASP A 25 -7.70 4.25 -1.92
C ASP A 25 -6.32 3.80 -2.40
N VAL A 26 -5.32 4.68 -2.27
CA VAL A 26 -3.94 4.23 -2.15
C VAL A 26 -3.74 3.83 -0.70
N VAL A 27 -3.16 2.66 -0.47
CA VAL A 27 -3.00 2.06 0.86
C VAL A 27 -1.53 1.93 1.19
N THR A 28 -1.15 2.37 2.37
CA THR A 28 0.22 2.24 2.89
C THR A 28 0.21 1.48 4.20
N ALA A 29 1.35 0.93 4.56
CA ALA A 29 1.54 0.32 5.87
C ALA A 29 2.89 0.75 6.44
N ALA A 30 2.95 0.82 7.77
CA ALA A 30 4.18 1.03 8.52
C ALA A 30 4.32 -0.10 9.53
N VAL A 31 5.53 -0.66 9.66
CA VAL A 31 5.79 -1.79 10.55
C VAL A 31 7.10 -1.57 11.30
N ILE A 32 7.07 -1.78 12.62
CA ILE A 32 8.27 -1.91 13.45
C ILE A 32 8.35 -3.38 13.88
N LEU A 33 9.35 -4.09 13.40
CA LEU A 33 9.53 -5.49 13.74
C LEU A 33 10.13 -5.63 15.14
N ASP A 34 9.84 -6.77 15.80
CA ASP A 34 10.39 -7.10 17.11
C ASP A 34 11.59 -8.05 16.93
N PRO A 35 12.82 -7.61 17.24
CA PRO A 35 14.00 -8.48 17.13
C PRO A 35 13.92 -9.74 17.99
N ALA A 36 13.16 -9.70 19.10
CA ALA A 36 12.98 -10.85 19.98
C ALA A 36 11.94 -11.85 19.43
N ASN A 37 11.23 -11.50 18.35
CA ASN A 37 10.14 -12.29 17.80
C ASN A 37 10.23 -12.33 16.28
N PRO A 38 11.29 -12.93 15.70
CA PRO A 38 11.56 -12.86 14.27
C PRO A 38 10.49 -13.57 13.42
N ILE A 39 10.33 -13.09 12.21
CA ILE A 39 9.40 -13.62 11.22
C ILE A 39 10.21 -14.11 10.02
N ALA A 40 10.10 -15.41 9.73
CA ALA A 40 10.77 -16.02 8.58
C ALA A 40 9.97 -15.82 7.29
N GLY A 41 10.66 -15.73 6.16
CA GLY A 41 10.04 -15.72 4.84
C GLY A 41 9.56 -14.38 4.32
N LEU A 42 9.90 -13.29 5.02
CA LEU A 42 9.55 -11.93 4.56
C LEU A 42 10.24 -11.61 3.22
N ASN A 43 9.45 -11.11 2.27
CA ASN A 43 9.94 -10.69 0.96
C ASN A 43 8.93 -9.70 0.36
N ASP A 44 9.27 -9.10 -0.79
CA ASP A 44 8.33 -8.32 -1.60
C ASP A 44 7.04 -9.13 -1.78
N SER A 45 5.91 -8.53 -1.46
CA SER A 45 4.60 -9.18 -1.50
C SER A 45 4.28 -9.77 -2.87
N LYS A 46 4.77 -9.14 -3.95
CA LYS A 46 4.55 -9.61 -5.32
C LYS A 46 5.29 -10.90 -5.65
N LYS A 47 6.34 -11.21 -4.90
CA LYS A 47 7.14 -12.44 -5.07
C LYS A 47 6.59 -13.62 -4.26
N LEU A 48 5.61 -13.37 -3.42
CA LEU A 48 4.99 -14.38 -2.56
C LEU A 48 3.67 -14.85 -3.17
N SER A 49 3.32 -16.13 -2.94
CA SER A 49 1.98 -16.63 -3.27
C SER A 49 0.95 -15.97 -2.36
N GLU A 50 -0.31 -15.95 -2.80
CA GLU A 50 -1.41 -15.42 -1.98
C GLU A 50 -1.50 -16.15 -0.64
N LYS A 51 -1.35 -17.46 -0.63
CA LYS A 51 -1.37 -18.29 0.59
C LYS A 51 -0.29 -17.84 1.58
N LYS A 52 0.94 -17.61 1.09
CA LYS A 52 2.05 -17.16 1.92
C LYS A 52 1.81 -15.75 2.44
N ARG A 53 1.29 -14.85 1.59
CA ARG A 53 0.96 -13.48 2.02
C ARG A 53 -0.05 -13.47 3.16
N LEU A 54 -1.12 -14.26 3.04
CA LEU A 54 -2.16 -14.32 4.07
C LEU A 54 -1.63 -14.87 5.38
N ALA A 55 -0.78 -15.90 5.33
CA ALA A 55 -0.16 -16.46 6.53
C ALA A 55 0.77 -15.44 7.20
N LEU A 56 1.60 -14.75 6.42
CA LEU A 56 2.51 -13.73 6.92
C LEU A 56 1.77 -12.49 7.43
N PHE A 57 0.66 -12.12 6.81
CA PHE A 57 -0.17 -11.01 7.25
C PHE A 57 -0.57 -11.17 8.72
N ASP A 58 -1.09 -12.33 9.08
CA ASP A 58 -1.49 -12.62 10.47
C ASP A 58 -0.28 -12.67 11.39
N GLU A 59 0.81 -13.29 10.95
CA GLU A 59 2.03 -13.40 11.74
C GLU A 59 2.66 -12.03 12.02
N ILE A 60 2.71 -11.15 11.03
CA ILE A 60 3.23 -9.78 11.19
C ILE A 60 2.41 -9.03 12.24
N LYS A 61 1.09 -9.10 12.15
CA LYS A 61 0.20 -8.39 13.08
C LYS A 61 0.36 -8.90 14.51
N GLU A 62 0.65 -10.17 14.68
CA GLU A 62 0.85 -10.79 15.99
C GLU A 62 2.22 -10.47 16.58
N LYS A 63 3.29 -10.54 15.77
CA LYS A 63 4.68 -10.50 16.24
C LYS A 63 5.35 -9.14 16.19
N ALA A 64 4.89 -8.22 15.34
CA ALA A 64 5.51 -6.89 15.23
C ALA A 64 5.34 -6.09 16.53
N LEU A 65 6.31 -5.25 16.84
CA LEU A 65 6.19 -4.30 17.96
C LEU A 65 5.06 -3.31 17.72
N ALA A 66 4.92 -2.83 16.48
CA ALA A 66 3.85 -1.95 16.07
C ALA A 66 3.62 -2.08 14.57
N TRP A 67 2.39 -1.86 14.15
CA TRP A 67 2.03 -1.79 12.74
C TRP A 67 0.82 -0.87 12.58
N ALA A 68 0.69 -0.24 11.42
CA ALA A 68 -0.43 0.62 11.12
C ALA A 68 -0.67 0.69 9.63
N ILE A 69 -1.92 0.99 9.26
CA ILE A 69 -2.32 1.21 7.88
C ILE A 69 -2.65 2.70 7.72
N GLY A 70 -2.19 3.30 6.62
CA GLY A 70 -2.54 4.66 6.25
C GLY A 70 -3.13 4.69 4.85
N ARG A 71 -4.11 5.55 4.63
CA ARG A 71 -4.83 5.63 3.36
C ARG A 71 -4.96 7.06 2.89
N ALA A 72 -5.08 7.22 1.57
CA ALA A 72 -5.61 8.43 0.96
C ALA A 72 -6.74 8.04 0.02
N SER A 73 -7.84 8.77 0.09
CA SER A 73 -9.08 8.48 -0.65
C SER A 73 -8.97 8.87 -2.13
N PRO A 74 -9.89 8.38 -2.99
CA PRO A 74 -9.97 8.85 -4.37
C PRO A 74 -10.09 10.37 -4.49
N GLU A 75 -10.85 11.01 -3.61
CA GLU A 75 -11.01 12.46 -3.58
C GLU A 75 -9.69 13.15 -3.27
N GLU A 76 -8.93 12.64 -2.31
CA GLU A 76 -7.61 13.17 -1.96
C GLU A 76 -6.61 12.95 -3.09
N ILE A 77 -6.69 11.81 -3.78
CA ILE A 77 -5.85 11.53 -4.97
C ILE A 77 -6.16 12.55 -6.07
N ASP A 78 -7.42 12.84 -6.31
CA ASP A 78 -7.85 13.80 -7.32
C ASP A 78 -7.37 15.22 -6.99
N GLU A 79 -7.39 15.57 -5.71
CA GLU A 79 -6.95 16.90 -5.25
C GLU A 79 -5.42 17.05 -5.26
N LEU A 80 -4.70 16.05 -4.78
CA LEU A 80 -3.26 16.13 -4.51
C LEU A 80 -2.37 15.53 -5.60
N ASN A 81 -2.90 14.74 -6.50
CA ASN A 81 -2.29 13.75 -7.39
C ASN A 81 -1.82 12.49 -6.63
N ILE A 82 -1.49 11.44 -7.38
CA ILE A 82 -1.18 10.15 -6.77
C ILE A 82 0.14 10.17 -5.97
N LEU A 83 1.12 10.93 -6.40
CA LEU A 83 2.40 11.03 -5.68
C LEU A 83 2.19 11.64 -4.29
N HIS A 84 1.56 12.81 -4.23
CA HIS A 84 1.35 13.51 -2.96
C HIS A 84 0.32 12.80 -2.07
N ALA A 85 -0.69 12.18 -2.65
CA ALA A 85 -1.66 11.36 -1.90
C ALA A 85 -0.96 10.14 -1.27
N THR A 86 -0.03 9.51 -1.99
CA THR A 86 0.78 8.42 -1.46
C THR A 86 1.62 8.88 -0.27
N MET A 87 2.27 10.06 -0.39
CA MET A 87 3.05 10.64 0.71
C MET A 87 2.18 10.93 1.93
N LEU A 88 0.99 11.45 1.72
CA LEU A 88 0.01 11.70 2.80
C LEU A 88 -0.39 10.39 3.49
N ALA A 89 -0.66 9.34 2.72
CA ALA A 89 -1.01 8.02 3.26
C ALA A 89 0.14 7.45 4.10
N MET A 90 1.39 7.62 3.66
CA MET A 90 2.57 7.19 4.42
C MET A 90 2.70 7.95 5.74
N GLN A 91 2.50 9.28 5.73
CA GLN A 91 2.49 10.09 6.95
C GLN A 91 1.46 9.58 7.94
N ARG A 92 0.26 9.24 7.46
CA ARG A 92 -0.83 8.71 8.26
C ARG A 92 -0.47 7.36 8.88
N ALA A 93 0.13 6.47 8.12
CA ALA A 93 0.56 5.16 8.63
C ALA A 93 1.59 5.30 9.75
N VAL A 94 2.61 6.13 9.56
CA VAL A 94 3.65 6.36 10.57
C VAL A 94 3.06 7.02 11.82
N ALA A 95 2.16 7.98 11.66
CA ALA A 95 1.52 8.68 12.77
C ALA A 95 0.63 7.76 13.62
N GLU A 96 0.06 6.72 13.03
CA GLU A 96 -0.81 5.76 13.73
C GLU A 96 -0.03 4.67 14.49
N LEU A 97 1.29 4.57 14.32
CA LEU A 97 2.09 3.60 15.07
C LEU A 97 2.01 3.90 16.57
N LYS A 98 1.74 2.87 17.37
CA LYS A 98 1.65 2.98 18.83
C LYS A 98 2.99 3.33 19.47
N VAL A 99 4.08 3.01 18.79
CA VAL A 99 5.45 3.31 19.20
C VAL A 99 6.03 4.23 18.12
N THR A 100 6.63 5.35 18.54
CA THR A 100 7.25 6.29 17.61
C THR A 100 8.61 5.77 17.17
N PRO A 101 8.83 5.53 15.86
CA PRO A 101 10.14 5.12 15.38
C PRO A 101 11.13 6.28 15.41
N GLU A 102 12.41 5.93 15.54
CA GLU A 102 13.51 6.89 15.48
C GLU A 102 14.03 7.06 14.04
N LEU A 103 13.84 6.03 13.23
CA LEU A 103 14.26 5.99 11.84
C LEU A 103 13.20 5.27 11.02
N VAL A 104 12.89 5.79 9.83
CA VAL A 104 11.90 5.19 8.92
C VAL A 104 12.56 4.90 7.59
N PHE A 105 12.49 3.66 7.13
CA PHE A 105 12.87 3.27 5.77
C PHE A 105 11.63 3.22 4.89
N ILE A 106 11.69 3.92 3.75
CA ILE A 106 10.59 4.03 2.79
C ILE A 106 10.97 3.25 1.54
N ASP A 107 10.08 2.39 1.05
CA ASP A 107 10.27 1.78 -0.26
C ASP A 107 10.15 2.84 -1.35
N GLY A 108 11.17 2.95 -2.20
CA GLY A 108 11.17 3.89 -3.31
C GLY A 108 12.34 4.86 -3.29
N ASN A 109 12.18 5.98 -3.99
CA ASN A 109 13.23 7.00 -4.15
C ASN A 109 12.87 8.33 -3.51
N ARG A 110 11.76 8.44 -2.80
CA ARG A 110 11.29 9.66 -2.13
C ARG A 110 10.74 9.35 -0.74
N CYS A 111 10.92 10.30 0.17
CA CYS A 111 10.35 10.21 1.53
C CYS A 111 9.24 11.24 1.70
N PRO A 112 8.18 10.87 2.44
CA PRO A 112 7.23 11.87 2.94
C PRO A 112 7.92 12.77 3.98
N ALA A 113 7.34 13.93 4.26
CA ALA A 113 7.78 14.77 5.36
C ALA A 113 7.35 14.11 6.68
N LEU A 114 8.32 13.76 7.52
CA LEU A 114 8.09 13.08 8.81
C LEU A 114 8.85 13.80 9.92
N PRO A 115 8.39 13.70 11.18
CA PRO A 115 9.06 14.33 12.30
C PRO A 115 10.35 13.62 12.73
N MET A 116 10.68 12.45 12.17
CA MET A 116 11.89 11.71 12.44
C MET A 116 12.71 11.52 11.16
N GLU A 117 13.91 10.98 11.29
CA GLU A 117 14.76 10.68 10.12
C GLU A 117 14.08 9.63 9.23
N ALA A 118 14.08 9.88 7.92
CA ALA A 118 13.55 8.95 6.93
C ALA A 118 14.56 8.76 5.80
N ARG A 119 14.67 7.53 5.30
CA ARG A 119 15.56 7.15 4.20
C ARG A 119 14.79 6.36 3.16
N ALA A 120 14.87 6.78 1.92
CA ALA A 120 14.30 6.05 0.79
C ALA A 120 15.26 4.93 0.37
N VAL A 121 14.70 3.76 0.10
CA VAL A 121 15.45 2.57 -0.35
C VAL A 121 14.78 2.02 -1.60
N VAL A 122 15.44 2.15 -2.74
CA VAL A 122 14.94 1.58 -3.99
C VAL A 122 14.91 0.05 -3.85
N LYS A 123 13.79 -0.57 -4.18
CA LYS A 123 13.52 -2.01 -3.99
C LYS A 123 13.64 -2.42 -2.51
N GLY A 124 13.29 -1.50 -1.60
CA GLY A 124 13.36 -1.74 -0.16
C GLY A 124 12.54 -2.93 0.30
N ASP A 125 11.43 -3.22 -0.38
CA ASP A 125 10.58 -4.37 -0.10
C ASP A 125 11.28 -5.73 -0.27
N SER A 126 12.42 -5.76 -0.97
CA SER A 126 13.29 -6.94 -1.07
C SER A 126 14.55 -6.84 -0.21
N LEU A 127 14.86 -5.65 0.31
CA LEU A 127 16.15 -5.36 0.97
C LEU A 127 16.04 -5.05 2.47
N VAL A 128 14.85 -4.64 2.93
CA VAL A 128 14.61 -4.26 4.33
C VAL A 128 13.41 -5.07 4.84
N ALA A 129 13.64 -5.91 5.85
CA ALA A 129 12.59 -6.81 6.36
C ALA A 129 11.33 -6.06 6.81
N ALA A 130 11.48 -4.91 7.47
CA ALA A 130 10.34 -4.10 7.91
C ALA A 130 9.54 -3.55 6.73
N ILE A 131 10.21 -3.20 5.62
CA ILE A 131 9.50 -2.79 4.39
C ILE A 131 8.79 -3.98 3.76
N SER A 132 9.42 -5.16 3.74
CA SER A 132 8.77 -6.40 3.27
C SER A 132 7.48 -6.65 4.03
N ALA A 133 7.51 -6.53 5.35
CA ALA A 133 6.33 -6.70 6.20
C ALA A 133 5.25 -5.65 5.87
N ALA A 134 5.64 -4.40 5.69
CA ALA A 134 4.72 -3.33 5.29
C ALA A 134 4.09 -3.61 3.92
N SER A 135 4.88 -4.09 2.96
CA SER A 135 4.41 -4.48 1.63
C SER A 135 3.30 -5.53 1.72
N ILE A 136 3.50 -6.55 2.56
CA ILE A 136 2.52 -7.62 2.77
C ILE A 136 1.24 -7.06 3.40
N LEU A 137 1.36 -6.25 4.44
CA LEU A 137 0.18 -5.67 5.10
C LEU A 137 -0.63 -4.80 4.13
N ALA A 138 0.03 -3.94 3.37
CA ALA A 138 -0.64 -3.07 2.41
C ALA A 138 -1.33 -3.89 1.31
N LYS A 139 -0.64 -4.88 0.75
CA LYS A 139 -1.16 -5.72 -0.34
C LYS A 139 -2.40 -6.50 0.09
N VAL A 140 -2.34 -7.20 1.22
CA VAL A 140 -3.47 -8.00 1.70
C VAL A 140 -4.66 -7.11 2.05
N THR A 141 -4.40 -5.96 2.67
CA THR A 141 -5.45 -5.00 3.02
C THR A 141 -6.18 -4.50 1.77
N ARG A 142 -5.44 -4.03 0.77
CA ARG A 142 -6.08 -3.51 -0.45
C ARG A 142 -6.77 -4.60 -1.26
N ASP A 143 -6.18 -5.78 -1.40
CA ASP A 143 -6.82 -6.89 -2.11
C ASP A 143 -8.16 -7.26 -1.44
N GLY A 144 -8.22 -7.22 -0.11
CA GLY A 144 -9.46 -7.42 0.64
C GLY A 144 -10.51 -6.34 0.34
N GLU A 145 -10.09 -5.09 0.22
CA GLU A 145 -10.96 -3.97 -0.13
C GLU A 145 -11.53 -4.13 -1.54
N MET A 146 -10.72 -4.59 -2.48
CA MET A 146 -11.18 -4.85 -3.85
C MET A 146 -12.15 -6.03 -3.91
N THR A 147 -11.93 -7.06 -3.11
CA THR A 147 -12.86 -8.20 -3.00
C THR A 147 -14.20 -7.76 -2.41
N GLU A 148 -14.18 -6.88 -1.41
CA GLU A 148 -15.41 -6.32 -0.84
C GLU A 148 -16.16 -5.46 -1.87
N LEU A 149 -15.45 -4.62 -2.60
CA LEU A 149 -16.04 -3.80 -3.65
C LEU A 149 -16.66 -4.67 -4.74
N ASP A 150 -15.99 -5.77 -5.09
CA ASP A 150 -16.51 -6.76 -6.04
C ASP A 150 -17.82 -7.36 -5.57
N SER A 151 -17.96 -7.64 -4.28
CA SER A 151 -19.20 -8.19 -3.73
C SER A 151 -20.37 -7.23 -3.85
N ARG A 152 -20.12 -5.92 -3.80
CA ARG A 152 -21.14 -4.89 -3.98
C ARG A 152 -21.43 -4.58 -5.45
N HIS A 153 -20.46 -4.78 -6.32
CA HIS A 153 -20.54 -4.47 -7.75
C HIS A 153 -19.92 -5.59 -8.58
N PRO A 154 -20.51 -6.80 -8.56
CA PRO A 154 -19.91 -7.98 -9.20
C PRO A 154 -19.70 -7.84 -10.71
N GLU A 155 -20.44 -6.97 -11.37
CA GLU A 155 -20.33 -6.73 -12.81
C GLU A 155 -19.06 -5.99 -13.23
N TYR A 156 -18.31 -5.40 -12.28
CA TYR A 156 -17.06 -4.67 -12.58
C TYR A 156 -15.81 -5.53 -12.56
N GLY A 157 -15.81 -6.67 -11.86
CA GLY A 157 -14.68 -7.60 -11.82
C GLY A 157 -13.51 -7.17 -10.95
N PHE A 158 -13.74 -6.39 -9.91
CA PHE A 158 -12.68 -5.87 -9.03
C PHE A 158 -11.83 -6.95 -8.36
N ALA A 159 -12.41 -8.12 -8.07
CA ALA A 159 -11.65 -9.22 -7.47
C ALA A 159 -10.60 -9.78 -8.43
N ARG A 160 -10.81 -9.66 -9.74
CA ARG A 160 -9.87 -10.13 -10.76
C ARG A 160 -8.78 -9.11 -11.03
N HIS A 161 -9.15 -7.91 -11.48
CA HIS A 161 -8.17 -6.90 -11.91
C HIS A 161 -7.70 -5.97 -10.81
N LYS A 162 -8.28 -6.03 -9.61
CA LYS A 162 -7.91 -5.21 -8.44
C LYS A 162 -7.93 -3.70 -8.71
N GLY A 163 -8.68 -3.27 -9.70
CA GLY A 163 -8.79 -1.86 -10.10
C GLY A 163 -7.77 -1.41 -11.14
N TYR A 164 -6.81 -2.26 -11.51
CA TYR A 164 -5.80 -1.90 -12.52
C TYR A 164 -6.42 -1.75 -13.91
N PRO A 165 -5.84 -0.89 -14.77
CA PRO A 165 -6.41 -0.62 -16.10
C PRO A 165 -6.11 -1.73 -17.12
N THR A 166 -6.57 -2.93 -16.83
CA THR A 166 -6.52 -4.06 -17.77
C THR A 166 -7.52 -3.80 -18.91
N ALA A 167 -7.36 -4.53 -20.03
CA ALA A 167 -8.31 -4.43 -21.15
C ALA A 167 -9.74 -4.71 -20.69
N GLU A 168 -9.95 -5.71 -19.84
CA GLU A 168 -11.27 -6.02 -19.28
C GLU A 168 -11.83 -4.86 -18.47
N HIS A 169 -11.01 -4.29 -17.56
CA HIS A 169 -11.46 -3.19 -16.72
C HIS A 169 -11.81 -1.95 -17.53
N LEU A 170 -10.97 -1.62 -18.53
CA LEU A 170 -11.22 -0.47 -19.40
C LEU A 170 -12.53 -0.64 -20.23
N ALA A 171 -12.79 -1.86 -20.71
CA ALA A 171 -14.03 -2.14 -21.45
C ALA A 171 -15.26 -2.02 -20.55
N ILE A 172 -15.19 -2.55 -19.34
CA ILE A 172 -16.28 -2.45 -18.36
C ILE A 172 -16.54 -0.98 -17.99
N LEU A 173 -15.48 -0.23 -17.74
CA LEU A 173 -15.60 1.19 -17.40
C LEU A 173 -16.24 2.00 -18.53
N ALA A 174 -15.86 1.74 -19.78
CA ALA A 174 -16.44 2.41 -20.94
C ALA A 174 -17.94 2.09 -21.09
N GLU A 175 -18.34 0.86 -20.81
CA GLU A 175 -19.72 0.41 -20.93
C GLU A 175 -20.61 0.90 -19.78
N ARG A 176 -20.12 0.79 -18.54
CA ARG A 176 -20.93 1.02 -17.34
C ARG A 176 -20.73 2.39 -16.70
N GLY A 177 -19.63 3.06 -17.01
CA GLY A 177 -19.26 4.30 -16.35
C GLY A 177 -18.64 4.09 -14.97
N PRO A 178 -18.04 5.15 -14.40
CA PRO A 178 -17.39 5.04 -13.10
C PRO A 178 -18.36 5.10 -11.93
N LEU A 179 -18.05 4.32 -10.90
CA LEU A 179 -18.68 4.40 -9.57
C LEU A 179 -18.08 5.57 -8.78
N PRO A 180 -18.69 5.97 -7.64
CA PRO A 180 -18.13 7.04 -6.80
C PRO A 180 -16.69 6.78 -6.33
N GLU A 181 -16.29 5.51 -6.17
CA GLU A 181 -14.96 5.12 -5.71
C GLU A 181 -13.86 5.30 -6.76
N TYR A 182 -14.20 5.66 -8.00
CA TYR A 182 -13.20 5.88 -9.06
C TYR A 182 -12.48 7.21 -8.89
N ARG A 183 -11.24 7.21 -9.36
CA ARG A 183 -10.33 8.36 -9.34
C ARG A 183 -10.57 9.19 -10.61
N LYS A 184 -11.29 10.28 -10.46
CA LYS A 184 -11.78 11.09 -11.59
C LYS A 184 -10.68 11.82 -12.34
N SER A 185 -9.53 12.03 -11.71
CA SER A 185 -8.37 12.67 -12.33
C SER A 185 -7.57 11.73 -13.25
N PHE A 186 -7.77 10.41 -13.12
CA PHE A 186 -7.06 9.43 -13.94
C PHE A 186 -7.64 9.42 -15.35
N LYS A 187 -6.76 9.40 -16.35
CA LYS A 187 -7.13 9.58 -17.74
C LYS A 187 -8.26 8.66 -18.25
N PRO A 188 -8.22 7.34 -18.00
CA PRO A 188 -9.30 6.46 -18.44
C PRO A 188 -10.66 6.81 -17.82
N VAL A 189 -10.65 7.28 -16.56
CA VAL A 189 -11.88 7.68 -15.86
C VAL A 189 -12.39 9.00 -16.43
N ARG A 190 -11.51 9.96 -16.71
CA ARG A 190 -11.87 11.22 -17.39
C ARG A 190 -12.53 10.95 -18.74
N ARG A 191 -11.98 10.02 -19.53
CA ARG A 191 -12.56 9.62 -20.81
C ARG A 191 -13.95 9.04 -20.63
N ALA A 192 -14.15 8.17 -19.66
CA ALA A 192 -15.45 7.56 -19.38
C ALA A 192 -16.48 8.61 -18.95
N LEU A 193 -16.03 9.69 -18.32
CA LEU A 193 -16.89 10.80 -17.92
C LEU A 193 -17.10 11.84 -19.03
N GLY A 194 -16.40 11.72 -20.15
CA GLY A 194 -16.50 12.66 -21.27
C GLY A 194 -15.91 14.04 -21.00
N ILE A 195 -14.94 14.14 -20.09
CA ILE A 195 -14.32 15.41 -19.69
C ILE A 195 -12.88 15.57 -20.18
N GLU A 196 -12.46 14.79 -21.13
CA GLU A 196 -11.14 14.89 -21.75
C GLU A 196 -11.24 15.50 -23.16
#